data_97814cb22f84f7ff551fd00a4eed0292
#
_entry.id   97814cb22f84f7ff551fd00a4eed0292
#
_cell.length_a   1.000
_cell.length_b   1.000
_cell.length_c   1.000
_cell.angle_alpha   90.00
_cell.angle_beta   90.00
_cell.angle_gamma   90.00
#
_symmetry.space_group_name_H-M   'P 1'
#
loop_
_entity.id
_entity.type
_entity.pdbx_description
1 polymer ?
#
loop_
_entity_poly.entity_id
_entity_poly.type
_entity_poly.pdbx_seq_one_letter_code
_entity_poly.pdbx_strand_id
1 'polypeptide(L)'
;MKRILLLGATGSIGLQTVDVIEQHPDQFCLVGIVAGHQVDVMQKIIDKHPTIQVAGISDVSKAKELSGVTVYSGNEAMVQCIENCEYDLLVNAVVGFRGLKPTLTSLKKGIDVALANKESLVAGGVLVRQTLQETNTKLYPIDSEHSAIFQSLQGNRSEDVKRLIITASGGSFRQGMS
;
A
#
# COMPACT_ATOMS: atom_id res chain seq x y z
N MET A 1 -17.80 7.82 -0.05
CA MET A 1 -17.05 6.67 0.49
C MET A 1 -15.89 6.40 -0.45
N LYS A 2 -14.64 6.42 0.06
CA LYS A 2 -13.43 6.23 -0.75
C LYS A 2 -13.15 4.74 -0.94
N ARG A 3 -12.99 4.30 -2.18
CA ARG A 3 -12.73 2.90 -2.56
C ARG A 3 -11.23 2.62 -2.44
N ILE A 4 -10.86 1.59 -1.70
CA ILE A 4 -9.47 1.22 -1.40
C ILE A 4 -9.10 -0.08 -2.10
N LEU A 5 -8.00 -0.07 -2.85
CA LEU A 5 -7.29 -1.27 -3.29
C LEU A 5 -6.09 -1.48 -2.36
N LEU A 6 -6.03 -2.62 -1.67
CA LEU A 6 -5.02 -2.91 -0.65
C LEU A 6 -4.05 -4.00 -1.12
N LEU A 7 -2.79 -3.64 -1.27
CA LEU A 7 -1.70 -4.58 -1.54
C LEU A 7 -0.99 -4.95 -0.23
N GLY A 8 -0.74 -6.24 -0.03
CA GLY A 8 -0.16 -6.77 1.21
C GLY A 8 -1.19 -6.95 2.32
N ALA A 9 -2.43 -7.28 1.96
CA ALA A 9 -3.60 -7.32 2.85
C ALA A 9 -3.44 -8.23 4.09
N THR A 10 -2.61 -9.27 4.02
CA THR A 10 -2.39 -10.23 5.12
C THR A 10 -1.16 -9.92 5.97
N GLY A 11 -0.42 -8.86 5.65
CA GLY A 11 0.69 -8.37 6.45
C GLY A 11 0.23 -7.49 7.61
N SER A 12 1.15 -7.12 8.50
CA SER A 12 0.84 -6.31 9.69
C SER A 12 0.14 -4.99 9.35
N ILE A 13 0.70 -4.20 8.42
CA ILE A 13 0.09 -2.93 7.99
C ILE A 13 -1.20 -3.19 7.21
N GLY A 14 -1.27 -4.27 6.41
CA GLY A 14 -2.47 -4.64 5.67
C GLY A 14 -3.65 -4.92 6.60
N LEU A 15 -3.45 -5.72 7.64
CA LEU A 15 -4.48 -6.03 8.65
C LEU A 15 -4.91 -4.78 9.44
N GLN A 16 -3.97 -3.91 9.81
CA GLN A 16 -4.28 -2.63 10.43
C GLN A 16 -5.11 -1.73 9.50
N THR A 17 -4.82 -1.75 8.20
CA THR A 17 -5.62 -1.01 7.20
C THR A 17 -7.04 -1.55 7.12
N VAL A 18 -7.23 -2.87 7.15
CA VAL A 18 -8.56 -3.50 7.20
C VAL A 18 -9.31 -3.06 8.44
N ASP A 19 -8.66 -3.10 9.61
CA ASP A 19 -9.25 -2.66 10.89
C ASP A 19 -9.70 -1.18 10.84
N VAL A 20 -8.88 -0.28 10.31
CA VAL A 20 -9.24 1.13 10.13
C VAL A 20 -10.46 1.29 9.20
N ILE A 21 -10.53 0.55 8.11
CA ILE A 21 -11.68 0.58 7.19
C ILE A 21 -12.95 0.09 7.89
N GLU A 22 -12.85 -0.95 8.70
CA GLU A 22 -13.97 -1.49 9.47
C GLU A 22 -14.47 -0.53 10.55
N GLN A 23 -13.60 0.30 11.13
CA GLN A 23 -13.97 1.33 12.09
C GLN A 23 -14.60 2.57 11.43
N HIS A 24 -14.40 2.78 10.14
CA HIS A 24 -14.88 3.94 9.38
C HIS A 24 -15.65 3.55 8.10
N PRO A 25 -16.70 2.73 8.20
CA PRO A 25 -17.41 2.19 7.04
C PRO A 25 -18.21 3.23 6.24
N ASP A 26 -18.44 4.40 6.82
CA ASP A 26 -19.02 5.56 6.17
C ASP A 26 -18.03 6.31 5.25
N GLN A 27 -16.73 6.17 5.52
CA GLN A 27 -15.67 6.87 4.81
C GLN A 27 -14.97 5.99 3.78
N PHE A 28 -14.76 4.70 4.09
CA PHE A 28 -13.94 3.79 3.30
C PHE A 28 -14.65 2.47 2.99
N CYS A 29 -14.29 1.86 1.85
CA CYS A 29 -14.61 0.47 1.54
C CYS A 29 -13.46 -0.21 0.81
N LEU A 30 -13.28 -1.52 1.04
CA LEU A 30 -12.38 -2.35 0.26
C LEU A 30 -13.03 -2.75 -1.06
N VAL A 31 -12.33 -2.55 -2.18
CA VAL A 31 -12.79 -3.00 -3.51
C VAL A 31 -11.86 -4.04 -4.12
N GLY A 32 -10.66 -4.19 -3.59
CA GLY A 32 -9.71 -5.21 -4.00
C GLY A 32 -8.64 -5.44 -2.95
N ILE A 33 -8.12 -6.67 -2.88
CA ILE A 33 -7.03 -7.06 -1.99
C ILE A 33 -5.99 -7.90 -2.72
N VAL A 34 -4.72 -7.76 -2.33
CA VAL A 34 -3.64 -8.60 -2.84
C VAL A 34 -2.77 -9.10 -1.69
N ALA A 35 -2.40 -10.38 -1.72
CA ALA A 35 -1.48 -10.96 -0.75
C ALA A 35 -0.55 -12.01 -1.39
N GLY A 36 0.39 -12.55 -0.60
CA GLY A 36 1.35 -13.54 -1.07
C GLY A 36 0.76 -14.95 -1.21
N HIS A 37 0.40 -15.57 -0.06
CA HIS A 37 0.05 -16.98 -0.01
C HIS A 37 -0.96 -17.36 1.11
N GLN A 38 -1.41 -16.39 1.92
CA GLN A 38 -2.29 -16.63 3.07
C GLN A 38 -3.77 -16.60 2.64
N VAL A 39 -4.22 -17.64 1.96
CA VAL A 39 -5.57 -17.76 1.38
C VAL A 39 -6.66 -17.67 2.44
N ASP A 40 -6.51 -18.40 3.56
CA ASP A 40 -7.52 -18.43 4.62
C ASP A 40 -7.80 -17.02 5.19
N VAL A 41 -6.75 -16.21 5.34
CA VAL A 41 -6.88 -14.83 5.81
C VAL A 41 -7.54 -13.97 4.73
N MET A 42 -7.12 -14.14 3.47
CA MET A 42 -7.72 -13.41 2.34
C MET A 42 -9.21 -13.73 2.21
N GLN A 43 -9.60 -15.04 2.27
CA GLN A 43 -10.99 -15.42 2.12
C GLN A 43 -11.87 -14.85 3.25
N LYS A 44 -11.37 -14.83 4.50
CA LYS A 44 -12.09 -14.17 5.61
C LYS A 44 -12.31 -12.68 5.39
N ILE A 45 -11.32 -11.98 4.80
CA ILE A 45 -11.48 -10.56 4.46
C ILE A 45 -12.51 -10.42 3.33
N ILE A 46 -12.47 -11.27 2.30
CA ILE A 46 -13.42 -11.25 1.18
C ILE A 46 -14.85 -11.48 1.70
N ASP A 47 -15.05 -12.49 2.51
CA ASP A 47 -16.37 -12.85 3.05
C ASP A 47 -16.98 -11.72 3.92
N LYS A 48 -16.13 -10.99 4.62
CA LYS A 48 -16.54 -9.86 5.47
C LYS A 48 -16.82 -8.57 4.70
N HIS A 49 -16.20 -8.40 3.53
CA HIS A 49 -16.28 -7.18 2.73
C HIS A 49 -16.88 -7.43 1.34
N PRO A 50 -18.21 -7.44 1.20
CA PRO A 50 -18.88 -7.77 -0.07
C PRO A 50 -18.63 -6.76 -1.19
N THR A 51 -17.99 -5.64 -0.91
CA THR A 51 -17.57 -4.63 -1.89
C THR A 51 -16.29 -5.03 -2.64
N ILE A 52 -15.58 -6.07 -2.20
CA ILE A 52 -14.38 -6.57 -2.87
C ILE A 52 -14.79 -7.26 -4.19
N GLN A 53 -14.22 -6.81 -5.28
CA GLN A 53 -14.48 -7.32 -6.63
C GLN A 53 -13.31 -8.14 -7.18
N VAL A 54 -12.09 -7.80 -6.77
CA VAL A 54 -10.86 -8.44 -7.25
C VAL A 54 -9.97 -8.88 -6.11
N ALA A 55 -9.32 -10.03 -6.29
CA ALA A 55 -8.27 -10.52 -5.40
C ALA A 55 -7.03 -10.91 -6.20
N GLY A 56 -5.85 -10.57 -5.68
CA GLY A 56 -4.57 -10.96 -6.26
C GLY A 56 -3.77 -11.85 -5.31
N ILE A 57 -3.23 -12.96 -5.81
CA ILE A 57 -2.38 -13.86 -5.03
C ILE A 57 -1.10 -14.18 -5.77
N SER A 58 0.06 -14.08 -5.08
CA SER A 58 1.35 -14.39 -5.72
C SER A 58 1.51 -15.89 -5.98
N ASP A 59 0.94 -16.74 -5.12
CA ASP A 59 0.99 -18.19 -5.25
C ASP A 59 -0.11 -18.69 -6.20
N VAL A 60 0.28 -19.03 -7.42
CA VAL A 60 -0.64 -19.51 -8.48
C VAL A 60 -1.36 -20.80 -8.06
N SER A 61 -0.71 -21.67 -7.30
CA SER A 61 -1.29 -22.96 -6.90
C SER A 61 -2.52 -22.79 -6.01
N LYS A 62 -2.56 -21.69 -5.25
CA LYS A 62 -3.62 -21.36 -4.29
C LYS A 62 -4.73 -20.47 -4.85
N ALA A 63 -4.61 -20.02 -6.09
CA ALA A 63 -5.61 -19.10 -6.68
C ALA A 63 -7.02 -19.70 -6.70
N LYS A 64 -7.15 -21.01 -6.87
CA LYS A 64 -8.43 -21.75 -6.92
C LYS A 64 -9.14 -21.87 -5.57
N GLU A 65 -8.42 -21.59 -4.48
CA GLU A 65 -8.97 -21.65 -3.12
C GLU A 65 -9.74 -20.37 -2.76
N LEU A 66 -9.55 -19.28 -3.52
CA LEU A 66 -10.31 -18.03 -3.36
C LEU A 66 -11.61 -18.07 -4.19
N SER A 67 -12.68 -17.56 -3.59
CA SER A 67 -14.01 -17.54 -4.21
C SER A 67 -14.73 -16.21 -3.98
N GLY A 68 -15.81 -15.99 -4.75
CA GLY A 68 -16.67 -14.83 -4.61
C GLY A 68 -16.16 -13.55 -5.30
N VAL A 69 -14.97 -13.57 -5.90
CA VAL A 69 -14.32 -12.43 -6.56
C VAL A 69 -13.57 -12.85 -7.82
N THR A 70 -13.20 -11.88 -8.66
CA THR A 70 -12.25 -12.16 -9.76
C THR A 70 -10.84 -12.30 -9.22
N VAL A 71 -10.19 -13.44 -9.49
CA VAL A 71 -8.87 -13.77 -8.95
C VAL A 71 -7.79 -13.64 -10.02
N TYR A 72 -6.76 -12.84 -9.73
CA TYR A 72 -5.51 -12.76 -10.49
C TYR A 72 -4.40 -13.46 -9.72
N SER A 73 -3.46 -14.12 -10.40
CA SER A 73 -2.41 -14.87 -9.72
C SER A 73 -1.03 -14.74 -10.37
N GLY A 74 0.01 -15.01 -9.58
CA GLY A 74 1.40 -14.94 -10.03
C GLY A 74 2.04 -13.55 -9.89
N ASN A 75 3.14 -13.35 -10.61
CA ASN A 75 3.97 -12.16 -10.44
C ASN A 75 3.29 -10.85 -10.86
N GLU A 76 2.36 -10.90 -11.80
CA GLU A 76 1.64 -9.73 -12.31
C GLU A 76 0.30 -9.49 -11.59
N ALA A 77 -0.07 -10.32 -10.63
CA ALA A 77 -1.37 -10.23 -9.94
C ALA A 77 -1.65 -8.83 -9.37
N MET A 78 -0.65 -8.17 -8.77
CA MET A 78 -0.78 -6.81 -8.25
C MET A 78 -1.13 -5.81 -9.35
N VAL A 79 -0.42 -5.87 -10.48
CA VAL A 79 -0.64 -4.97 -11.61
C VAL A 79 -2.00 -5.23 -12.25
N GLN A 80 -2.37 -6.50 -12.43
CA GLN A 80 -3.68 -6.89 -12.98
C GLN A 80 -4.83 -6.40 -12.08
N CYS A 81 -4.71 -6.49 -10.77
CA CYS A 81 -5.70 -5.91 -9.86
C CYS A 81 -5.78 -4.38 -10.01
N ILE A 82 -4.65 -3.68 -10.12
CA ILE A 82 -4.59 -2.23 -10.33
C ILE A 82 -5.25 -1.83 -11.65
N GLU A 83 -5.01 -2.56 -12.72
CA GLU A 83 -5.52 -2.25 -14.06
C GLU A 83 -7.03 -2.53 -14.19
N ASN A 84 -7.53 -3.59 -13.55
CA ASN A 84 -8.89 -4.09 -13.72
C ASN A 84 -9.82 -3.79 -12.54
N CYS A 85 -9.41 -2.97 -11.58
CA CYS A 85 -10.24 -2.53 -10.46
C CYS A 85 -10.47 -1.01 -10.52
N GLU A 86 -11.68 -0.60 -10.17
CA GLU A 86 -12.02 0.79 -9.97
C GLU A 86 -11.84 1.17 -8.49
N TYR A 87 -10.88 2.03 -8.19
CA TYR A 87 -10.54 2.46 -6.82
C TYR A 87 -10.10 3.93 -6.80
N ASP A 88 -10.13 4.56 -5.62
CA ASP A 88 -9.81 5.98 -5.41
C ASP A 88 -8.49 6.19 -4.68
N LEU A 89 -7.97 5.14 -4.03
CA LEU A 89 -6.67 5.16 -3.32
C LEU A 89 -6.06 3.76 -3.34
N LEU A 90 -4.80 3.66 -3.72
CA LEU A 90 -4.00 2.46 -3.51
C LEU A 90 -3.33 2.52 -2.13
N VAL A 91 -3.54 1.50 -1.30
CA VAL A 91 -2.72 1.27 -0.10
C VAL A 91 -1.70 0.19 -0.42
N ASN A 92 -0.42 0.57 -0.46
CA ASN A 92 0.67 -0.35 -0.77
C ASN A 92 1.46 -0.70 0.50
N ALA A 93 1.13 -1.85 1.10
CA ALA A 93 1.78 -2.43 2.26
C ALA A 93 2.65 -3.67 1.93
N VAL A 94 3.08 -3.79 0.69
CA VAL A 94 3.98 -4.86 0.24
C VAL A 94 5.41 -4.56 0.72
N VAL A 95 6.09 -5.54 1.27
CA VAL A 95 7.49 -5.39 1.71
C VAL A 95 8.49 -5.51 0.55
N GLY A 96 9.61 -4.82 0.67
CA GLY A 96 10.73 -4.88 -0.27
C GLY A 96 10.45 -4.19 -1.62
N PHE A 97 11.32 -4.42 -2.57
CA PHE A 97 11.31 -3.77 -3.90
C PHE A 97 10.06 -4.06 -4.75
N ARG A 98 9.35 -5.15 -4.46
CA ARG A 98 8.16 -5.58 -5.24
C ARG A 98 7.03 -4.54 -5.26
N GLY A 99 7.00 -3.62 -4.31
CA GLY A 99 6.02 -2.54 -4.24
C GLY A 99 6.23 -1.40 -5.26
N LEU A 100 7.40 -1.28 -5.90
CA LEU A 100 7.70 -0.16 -6.79
C LEU A 100 6.84 -0.15 -8.06
N LYS A 101 6.79 -1.28 -8.79
CA LYS A 101 5.99 -1.39 -10.02
C LYS A 101 4.51 -1.09 -9.78
N PRO A 102 3.84 -1.68 -8.77
CA PRO A 102 2.46 -1.33 -8.42
C PRO A 102 2.27 0.15 -8.08
N THR A 103 3.18 0.76 -7.31
CA THR A 103 3.13 2.19 -6.99
C THR A 103 3.13 3.03 -8.26
N LEU A 104 4.09 2.81 -9.16
CA LEU A 104 4.19 3.53 -10.42
C LEU A 104 2.96 3.31 -11.32
N THR A 105 2.42 2.09 -11.36
CA THR A 105 1.23 1.78 -12.16
C THR A 105 0.02 2.57 -11.67
N SER A 106 -0.22 2.65 -10.35
CA SER A 106 -1.33 3.41 -9.78
C SER A 106 -1.17 4.92 -10.01
N LEU A 107 0.02 5.48 -9.77
CA LEU A 107 0.29 6.89 -10.02
C LEU A 107 0.07 7.27 -11.49
N LYS A 108 0.51 6.43 -12.44
CA LYS A 108 0.28 6.62 -13.88
C LYS A 108 -1.21 6.53 -14.28
N LYS A 109 -2.02 5.83 -13.52
CA LYS A 109 -3.50 5.86 -13.64
C LYS A 109 -4.13 7.16 -13.11
N GLY A 110 -3.34 8.06 -12.53
CA GLY A 110 -3.84 9.29 -11.91
C GLY A 110 -4.44 9.06 -10.52
N ILE A 111 -4.07 7.97 -9.83
CA ILE A 111 -4.62 7.61 -8.52
C ILE A 111 -3.54 7.72 -7.45
N ASP A 112 -3.89 8.38 -6.36
CA ASP A 112 -3.02 8.59 -5.21
C ASP A 112 -2.63 7.26 -4.54
N VAL A 113 -1.46 7.26 -3.90
CA VAL A 113 -0.92 6.07 -3.21
C VAL A 113 -0.60 6.38 -1.76
N ALA A 114 -1.12 5.57 -0.84
CA ALA A 114 -0.65 5.48 0.54
C ALA A 114 0.41 4.37 0.63
N LEU A 115 1.66 4.74 0.92
CA LEU A 115 2.82 3.86 0.80
C LEU A 115 3.44 3.57 2.16
N ALA A 116 3.44 2.28 2.55
CA ALA A 116 4.19 1.77 3.70
C ALA A 116 5.60 1.29 3.33
N ASN A 117 5.83 1.04 2.04
CA ASN A 117 7.05 0.44 1.50
C ASN A 117 8.11 1.51 1.20
N LYS A 118 8.93 1.85 2.18
CA LYS A 118 10.03 2.82 2.00
C LYS A 118 11.16 2.30 1.11
N GLU A 119 11.35 1.00 1.01
CA GLU A 119 12.37 0.37 0.17
C GLU A 119 12.15 0.68 -1.32
N SER A 120 10.91 0.81 -1.76
CA SER A 120 10.56 1.25 -3.11
C SER A 120 11.06 2.67 -3.40
N LEU A 121 11.03 3.56 -2.41
CA LEU A 121 11.52 4.94 -2.58
C LEU A 121 13.05 5.02 -2.58
N VAL A 122 13.72 4.15 -1.82
CA VAL A 122 15.19 4.07 -1.85
C VAL A 122 15.67 3.63 -3.23
N ALA A 123 15.02 2.63 -3.82
CA ALA A 123 15.44 2.08 -5.11
C ALA A 123 14.91 2.87 -6.31
N GLY A 124 13.70 3.39 -6.24
CA GLY A 124 12.99 4.01 -7.36
C GLY A 124 12.51 5.44 -7.14
N GLY A 125 13.02 6.14 -6.12
CA GLY A 125 12.52 7.47 -5.74
C GLY A 125 12.58 8.53 -6.85
N VAL A 126 13.57 8.45 -7.75
CA VAL A 126 13.66 9.33 -8.92
C VAL A 126 12.47 9.11 -9.85
N LEU A 127 12.15 7.84 -10.16
CA LEU A 127 11.02 7.49 -11.01
C LEU A 127 9.68 7.86 -10.37
N VAL A 128 9.54 7.62 -9.07
CA VAL A 128 8.33 7.99 -8.33
C VAL A 128 8.13 9.51 -8.35
N ARG A 129 9.18 10.29 -8.08
CA ARG A 129 9.11 11.76 -8.11
C ARG A 129 8.71 12.28 -9.49
N GLN A 130 9.34 11.77 -10.53
CA GLN A 130 9.01 12.13 -11.91
C GLN A 130 7.55 11.81 -12.21
N THR A 131 7.08 10.61 -11.89
CA THR A 131 5.68 10.20 -12.12
C THR A 131 4.70 11.10 -11.37
N LEU A 132 4.99 11.46 -10.10
CA LEU A 132 4.15 12.38 -9.32
C LEU A 132 4.02 13.75 -9.99
N GLN A 133 5.11 14.28 -10.56
CA GLN A 133 5.09 15.55 -11.28
C GLN A 133 4.30 15.48 -12.58
N GLU A 134 4.41 14.37 -13.32
CA GLU A 134 3.72 14.16 -14.60
C GLU A 134 2.21 13.93 -14.42
N THR A 135 1.79 13.29 -13.32
CA THR A 135 0.40 12.87 -13.11
C THR A 135 -0.39 13.75 -12.15
N ASN A 136 0.26 14.70 -11.48
CA ASN A 136 -0.33 15.52 -10.41
C ASN A 136 -1.01 14.71 -9.30
N THR A 137 -0.52 13.49 -9.06
CA THR A 137 -0.97 12.59 -7.99
C THR A 137 -0.19 12.83 -6.71
N LYS A 138 -0.65 12.24 -5.61
CA LYS A 138 -0.02 12.37 -4.29
C LYS A 138 0.44 11.03 -3.75
N LEU A 139 1.53 11.08 -3.00
CA LEU A 139 2.06 9.95 -2.24
C LEU A 139 1.95 10.28 -0.75
N TYR A 140 1.20 9.45 -0.01
CA TYR A 140 1.02 9.58 1.43
C TYR A 140 1.87 8.53 2.14
N PRO A 141 2.85 8.91 2.97
CA PRO A 141 3.61 7.95 3.75
C PRO A 141 2.73 7.41 4.89
N ILE A 142 2.71 6.09 5.03
CA ILE A 142 2.01 5.39 6.12
C ILE A 142 2.93 4.47 6.93
N ASP A 143 4.24 4.48 6.66
CA ASP A 143 5.24 3.96 7.60
C ASP A 143 5.45 4.93 8.77
N SER A 144 5.96 4.43 9.89
CA SER A 144 6.03 5.18 11.15
C SER A 144 6.90 6.43 11.05
N GLU A 145 8.07 6.33 10.45
CA GLU A 145 9.07 7.39 10.42
C GLU A 145 8.65 8.54 9.50
N HIS A 146 8.28 8.20 8.25
CA HIS A 146 7.88 9.22 7.27
C HIS A 146 6.51 9.80 7.58
N SER A 147 5.57 9.00 8.10
CA SER A 147 4.25 9.48 8.53
C SER A 147 4.37 10.49 9.68
N ALA A 148 5.25 10.25 10.66
CA ALA A 148 5.49 11.20 11.75
C ALA A 148 6.00 12.54 11.24
N ILE A 149 6.96 12.53 10.31
CA ILE A 149 7.48 13.75 9.68
C ILE A 149 6.38 14.45 8.89
N PHE A 150 5.65 13.70 8.05
CA PHE A 150 4.57 14.23 7.23
C PHE A 150 3.50 14.92 8.08
N GLN A 151 3.03 14.27 9.15
CA GLN A 151 2.04 14.83 10.06
C GLN A 151 2.56 16.06 10.82
N SER A 152 3.82 16.05 11.26
CA SER A 152 4.44 17.18 11.98
C SER A 152 4.58 18.43 11.08
N LEU A 153 4.66 18.25 9.77
CA LEU A 153 4.77 19.34 8.81
C LEU A 153 3.39 19.87 8.35
N GLN A 154 2.30 19.16 8.63
CA GLN A 154 0.95 19.58 8.23
C GLN A 154 0.58 20.92 8.88
N GLY A 155 0.12 21.85 8.05
CA GLY A 155 -0.28 23.18 8.50
C GLY A 155 0.87 24.16 8.79
N ASN A 156 2.12 23.72 8.68
CA ASN A 156 3.30 24.58 8.83
C ASN A 156 3.84 25.00 7.47
N ARG A 157 4.43 26.22 7.41
CA ARG A 157 5.12 26.68 6.20
C ARG A 157 6.53 26.10 6.19
N SER A 158 7.03 25.67 5.03
CA SER A 158 8.37 25.10 4.90
C SER A 158 9.49 26.04 5.35
N GLU A 159 9.29 27.35 5.25
CA GLU A 159 10.23 28.40 5.71
C GLU A 159 10.32 28.51 7.24
N ASP A 160 9.30 28.04 7.98
CA ASP A 160 9.28 28.05 9.44
C ASP A 160 10.00 26.81 10.03
N VAL A 161 10.36 25.83 9.18
CA VAL A 161 11.03 24.60 9.59
C VAL A 161 12.54 24.84 9.74
N LYS A 162 13.01 24.95 10.97
CA LYS A 162 14.43 25.16 11.26
C LYS A 162 15.28 23.90 11.04
N ARG A 163 14.75 22.73 11.39
CA ARG A 163 15.40 21.42 11.18
C ARG A 163 14.40 20.29 11.37
N LEU A 164 14.70 19.16 10.73
CA LEU A 164 14.01 17.89 10.96
C LEU A 164 14.89 16.99 11.83
N ILE A 165 14.32 16.38 12.87
CA ILE A 165 14.97 15.39 13.70
C ILE A 165 14.29 14.05 13.41
N ILE A 166 15.03 13.15 12.77
CA ILE A 166 14.54 11.83 12.40
C ILE A 166 14.98 10.84 13.45
N THR A 167 14.03 10.22 14.14
CA THR A 167 14.30 9.08 15.03
C THR A 167 14.16 7.79 14.25
N ALA A 168 15.07 6.85 14.48
CA ALA A 168 15.03 5.53 13.84
C ALA A 168 15.33 4.45 14.87
N SER A 169 14.74 3.27 14.67
CA SER A 169 14.94 2.11 15.57
C SER A 169 16.35 1.52 15.51
N GLY A 170 17.23 2.04 14.64
CA GLY A 170 18.57 1.54 14.35
C GLY A 170 18.55 0.43 13.31
N GLY A 171 19.60 0.33 12.53
CA GLY A 171 19.81 -0.68 11.50
C GLY A 171 20.73 -1.82 11.97
N SER A 172 21.34 -2.52 11.00
CA SER A 172 22.24 -3.66 11.19
C SER A 172 23.47 -3.39 12.05
N PHE A 173 23.79 -2.13 12.32
CA PHE A 173 24.92 -1.70 13.16
C PHE A 173 24.60 -1.61 14.65
N ARG A 174 23.49 -2.19 15.10
CA ARG A 174 23.06 -2.18 16.51
C ARG A 174 23.94 -3.03 17.43
N GLN A 175 24.70 -3.95 16.86
CA GLN A 175 25.61 -4.82 17.63
C GLN A 175 27.06 -4.53 17.24
N GLY A 176 27.77 -3.85 18.16
CA GLY A 176 29.21 -3.99 18.33
C GLY A 176 30.08 -3.20 17.39
N MET A 177 30.37 -1.98 17.77
CA MET A 177 31.76 -1.52 17.81
C MET A 177 32.10 -1.38 19.30
N SER A 178 32.56 -2.47 19.89
CA SER A 178 33.41 -2.46 21.09
C SER A 178 34.86 -2.39 20.65
#